data_9661299c406d0f75c09e54540792106c
#
_entry.id   9661299c406d0f75c09e54540792106c
#
_cell.length_a   1.000
_cell.length_b   1.000
_cell.length_c   1.000
_cell.angle_alpha   90.00
_cell.angle_beta   90.00
_cell.angle_gamma   90.00
#
_symmetry.space_group_name_H-M   'P 1'
#
loop_
_entity.id
_entity.type
_entity.pdbx_description
1 polymer ?
#
loop_
_entity_poly.entity_id
_entity_poly.type
_entity_poly.pdbx_seq_one_letter_code
_entity_poly.pdbx_strand_id
1 'polypeptide(L)'
;MHVPPRSQGRPRLGRILIALALLSPPAYAGEPAAKPGQFTFAWPLGEGALKPRGASTRGVPVVLEQAPGKEWGQLREPGLSPFDRDRRAILAMAGPYRVSFDFLEVLRFDPALKPDAPYQSWGTEYVFVAEDRKEFIALQHILVMRMQLEGGKVSEPVVVRHWRQEWRFEPHTLLVYQGANTWVRRAVAAEERRGGWSQSVLQVDDSPRYAASGRWEHSDSNSTWISGETWRPLPRREFSVRNDYDVLVGTNRHTITPGGWVQEENNLKVVLDGSGRTRATMPYLAREYGVARYERIKDYDFSDGALYFERTEPFWAEVRGAWRELEGRDGRFTLRAPVDKGQLFLPFFEYAQKLADGALFDREEARAFIQRTLREGYLAAK
;
A
#
# COMPACT_ATOMS: atom_id res chain seq x y z
N MET A 1 59.30 -8.27 13.67
CA MET A 1 58.34 -7.18 13.40
C MET A 1 57.03 -7.81 12.98
N HIS A 2 56.07 -7.86 13.89
CA HIS A 2 54.74 -8.50 13.69
C HIS A 2 53.72 -7.38 13.53
N VAL A 3 53.11 -7.31 12.37
CA VAL A 3 52.04 -6.37 12.09
C VAL A 3 50.69 -7.09 12.39
N PRO A 4 49.80 -6.57 13.25
CA PRO A 4 48.51 -7.19 13.51
C PRO A 4 47.51 -6.83 12.40
N PRO A 5 46.53 -7.69 12.10
CA PRO A 5 45.54 -7.43 11.06
C PRO A 5 44.53 -6.41 11.53
N ARG A 6 44.19 -5.48 10.63
CA ARG A 6 43.12 -4.50 10.79
C ARG A 6 41.76 -5.21 10.82
N SER A 7 41.04 -5.06 11.89
CA SER A 7 39.62 -5.44 11.99
C SER A 7 38.77 -4.53 11.10
N GLN A 8 38.19 -5.09 10.07
CA GLN A 8 37.12 -4.43 9.31
C GLN A 8 35.87 -4.44 10.16
N GLY A 9 35.54 -3.31 10.75
CA GLY A 9 34.26 -3.08 11.39
C GLY A 9 33.16 -3.06 10.35
N ARG A 10 32.27 -4.05 10.37
CA ARG A 10 31.04 -4.06 9.59
C ARG A 10 30.11 -2.97 10.12
N PRO A 11 29.46 -2.18 9.25
CA PRO A 11 28.42 -1.25 9.70
C PRO A 11 27.26 -2.06 10.31
N ARG A 12 26.96 -1.79 11.57
CA ARG A 12 25.76 -2.28 12.22
C ARG A 12 24.59 -1.50 11.62
N LEU A 13 23.73 -2.17 10.89
CA LEU A 13 22.40 -1.65 10.53
C LEU A 13 21.69 -1.24 11.85
N GLY A 14 21.38 0.04 11.96
CA GLY A 14 20.80 0.60 13.14
C GLY A 14 19.46 -0.10 13.47
N ARG A 15 19.28 -0.47 14.72
CA ARG A 15 18.04 -1.00 15.24
C ARG A 15 16.92 0.00 14.99
N ILE A 16 16.09 -0.29 14.00
CA ILE A 16 14.86 0.46 13.78
C ILE A 16 13.78 -0.16 14.66
N LEU A 17 13.68 0.34 15.87
CA LEU A 17 12.43 0.28 16.61
C LEU A 17 11.42 1.10 15.83
N ILE A 18 10.46 0.44 15.19
CA ILE A 18 9.33 1.09 14.51
C ILE A 18 8.40 1.64 15.60
N ALA A 19 8.85 2.70 16.25
CA ALA A 19 7.96 3.59 16.95
C ALA A 19 7.41 4.57 15.90
N LEU A 20 6.35 4.16 15.18
CA LEU A 20 5.45 5.12 14.54
C LEU A 20 4.61 5.78 15.65
N ALA A 21 5.30 6.38 16.61
CA ALA A 21 4.69 7.25 17.58
C ALA A 21 4.24 8.52 16.84
N LEU A 22 3.04 8.94 17.15
CA LEU A 22 2.48 10.25 16.85
C LEU A 22 3.42 11.33 17.38
N LEU A 23 4.37 11.80 16.59
CA LEU A 23 5.10 13.02 16.86
C LEU A 23 4.33 14.16 16.18
N SER A 24 3.56 14.88 16.97
CA SER A 24 3.10 16.21 16.58
C SER A 24 4.33 17.11 16.48
N PRO A 25 4.62 17.74 15.34
CA PRO A 25 5.76 18.62 15.23
C PRO A 25 5.50 19.96 15.95
N PRO A 26 6.53 20.58 16.54
CA PRO A 26 6.44 21.96 16.99
C PRO A 26 6.22 22.90 15.79
N ALA A 27 5.47 23.97 16.00
CA ALA A 27 5.24 25.01 15.02
C ALA A 27 6.57 25.71 14.67
N TYR A 28 6.95 25.66 13.40
CA TYR A 28 8.13 26.35 12.88
C TYR A 28 7.72 27.61 12.12
N ALA A 29 8.39 28.72 12.47
CA ALA A 29 8.36 29.98 11.73
C ALA A 29 9.34 29.90 10.54
N GLY A 30 8.88 30.30 9.36
CA GLY A 30 9.69 30.83 8.27
C GLY A 30 10.50 29.79 7.48
N GLU A 31 9.85 29.01 6.60
CA GLU A 31 10.56 28.31 5.50
C GLU A 31 10.63 29.21 4.25
N PRO A 32 11.76 29.20 3.51
CA PRO A 32 11.79 29.81 2.18
C PRO A 32 10.80 29.10 1.27
N ALA A 33 10.06 29.89 0.46
CA ALA A 33 9.05 29.38 -0.45
C ALA A 33 9.61 28.23 -1.30
N ALA A 34 9.12 27.02 -1.03
CA ALA A 34 9.43 25.86 -1.85
C ALA A 34 9.04 26.17 -3.30
N LYS A 35 9.91 25.85 -4.26
CA LYS A 35 9.53 25.90 -5.68
C LYS A 35 8.25 25.09 -5.85
N PRO A 36 7.25 25.59 -6.58
CA PRO A 36 5.99 24.87 -6.73
C PRO A 36 6.28 23.50 -7.31
N GLY A 37 6.05 22.47 -6.49
CA GLY A 37 5.98 21.11 -6.98
C GLY A 37 4.80 21.01 -7.96
N GLN A 38 4.83 20.06 -8.84
CA GLN A 38 3.73 19.81 -9.74
C GLN A 38 2.57 19.18 -8.94
N PHE A 39 1.64 20.01 -8.44
CA PHE A 39 0.44 19.54 -7.76
C PHE A 39 -0.72 19.46 -8.74
N THR A 40 -1.41 18.35 -8.74
CA THR A 40 -2.65 18.20 -9.52
C THR A 40 -3.85 18.81 -8.82
N PHE A 41 -3.77 18.98 -7.49
CA PHE A 41 -4.78 19.66 -6.67
C PHE A 41 -4.11 20.77 -5.87
N ALA A 42 -4.55 21.98 -6.07
CA ALA A 42 -4.26 23.11 -5.20
C ALA A 42 -5.55 23.43 -4.44
N TRP A 43 -5.58 23.13 -3.14
CA TRP A 43 -6.62 23.59 -2.26
C TRP A 43 -6.11 24.85 -1.57
N PRO A 44 -6.82 25.98 -1.62
CA PRO A 44 -6.54 27.09 -0.74
C PRO A 44 -6.96 26.69 0.67
N LEU A 45 -6.09 25.98 1.35
CA LEU A 45 -6.27 25.64 2.76
C LEU A 45 -6.01 26.95 3.51
N GLY A 46 -7.08 27.63 3.87
CA GLY A 46 -7.01 28.78 4.77
C GLY A 46 -6.33 28.39 6.09
N GLU A 47 -5.83 29.36 6.80
CA GLU A 47 -5.30 29.17 8.15
C GLU A 47 -6.38 28.51 9.03
N GLY A 48 -6.04 27.42 9.73
CA GLY A 48 -6.91 26.79 10.74
C GLY A 48 -7.24 25.33 10.51
N ALA A 49 -8.50 24.96 10.72
CA ALA A 49 -8.99 23.59 10.87
C ALA A 49 -8.80 22.65 9.67
N LEU A 50 -8.44 23.16 8.50
CA LEU A 50 -8.22 22.37 7.28
C LEU A 50 -6.74 22.13 6.98
N LYS A 51 -5.83 22.41 7.93
CA LYS A 51 -4.42 22.08 7.76
C LYS A 51 -4.27 20.56 7.54
N PRO A 52 -3.53 20.12 6.51
CA PRO A 52 -3.34 18.71 6.25
C PRO A 52 -2.77 17.97 7.45
N ARG A 53 -3.33 16.79 7.76
CA ARG A 53 -2.75 15.80 8.66
C ARG A 53 -1.97 14.76 7.85
N GLY A 54 -1.05 14.10 8.46
CA GLY A 54 -0.21 13.08 7.84
C GLY A 54 1.26 13.30 8.17
N ALA A 55 2.05 12.27 7.95
CA ALA A 55 3.49 12.38 8.08
C ALA A 55 4.01 13.16 6.85
N SER A 56 4.22 14.47 6.98
CA SER A 56 5.03 15.16 6.00
C SER A 56 6.44 14.62 6.14
N THR A 57 6.93 13.96 5.13
CA THR A 57 8.29 13.49 5.14
C THR A 57 9.21 14.67 4.83
N ARG A 58 10.26 14.82 5.63
CA ARG A 58 11.42 15.64 5.31
C ARG A 58 12.37 14.86 4.40
N GLY A 59 11.81 14.23 3.36
CA GLY A 59 12.58 13.43 2.42
C GLY A 59 13.59 14.29 1.66
N VAL A 60 14.69 13.67 1.26
CA VAL A 60 15.65 14.36 0.38
C VAL A 60 15.00 14.71 -0.96
N PRO A 61 15.44 15.80 -1.62
CA PRO A 61 14.97 16.11 -2.97
C PRO A 61 15.24 14.95 -3.93
N VAL A 62 14.30 14.70 -4.82
CA VAL A 62 14.39 13.67 -5.87
C VAL A 62 14.29 14.30 -7.26
N VAL A 63 14.87 13.63 -8.25
CA VAL A 63 14.82 14.06 -9.64
C VAL A 63 13.76 13.23 -10.37
N LEU A 64 12.72 13.91 -10.88
CA LEU A 64 11.70 13.25 -11.69
C LEU A 64 12.27 12.86 -13.05
N GLU A 65 11.91 11.66 -13.52
CA GLU A 65 12.22 11.23 -14.88
C GLU A 65 11.32 11.98 -15.88
N GLN A 66 11.94 12.66 -16.83
CA GLN A 66 11.21 13.45 -17.82
C GLN A 66 10.85 12.64 -19.07
N ALA A 67 11.64 11.61 -19.37
CA ALA A 67 11.39 10.75 -20.52
C ALA A 67 10.29 9.73 -20.19
N PRO A 68 9.49 9.32 -21.17
CA PRO A 68 8.57 8.20 -20.99
C PRO A 68 9.32 6.94 -20.55
N GLY A 69 8.79 6.23 -19.56
CA GLY A 69 9.35 4.97 -19.11
C GLY A 69 9.40 3.91 -20.24
N LYS A 70 10.38 3.01 -20.20
CA LYS A 70 10.51 1.91 -21.15
C LYS A 70 9.23 1.08 -21.25
N GLU A 71 8.61 0.82 -20.13
CA GLU A 71 7.39 0.02 -19.99
C GLU A 71 6.20 0.68 -20.68
N TRP A 72 6.16 2.02 -20.68
CA TRP A 72 5.19 2.78 -21.44
C TRP A 72 5.34 2.55 -22.95
N GLY A 73 6.56 2.51 -23.46
CA GLY A 73 6.84 2.16 -24.86
C GLY A 73 6.40 0.74 -25.21
N GLN A 74 6.72 -0.21 -24.35
CA GLN A 74 6.34 -1.62 -24.53
C GLN A 74 4.82 -1.84 -24.53
N LEU A 75 4.09 -1.10 -23.70
CA LEU A 75 2.62 -1.13 -23.65
C LEU A 75 1.98 -0.68 -24.98
N ARG A 76 2.72 0.04 -25.80
CA ARG A 76 2.25 0.64 -27.06
C ARG A 76 2.75 -0.06 -28.31
N GLU A 77 3.45 -1.16 -28.17
CA GLU A 77 3.89 -1.95 -29.31
C GLU A 77 2.68 -2.42 -30.15
N PRO A 78 2.76 -2.38 -31.48
CA PRO A 78 1.68 -2.86 -32.34
C PRO A 78 1.50 -4.37 -32.22
N GLY A 79 0.28 -4.84 -32.48
CA GLY A 79 -0.03 -6.28 -32.53
C GLY A 79 -0.22 -6.97 -31.18
N LEU A 80 -0.23 -6.23 -30.06
CA LEU A 80 -0.54 -6.80 -28.76
C LEU A 80 -1.97 -7.31 -28.69
N SER A 81 -2.15 -8.52 -28.16
CA SER A 81 -3.47 -8.97 -27.73
C SER A 81 -4.00 -8.10 -26.58
N PRO A 82 -5.33 -8.01 -26.36
CA PRO A 82 -5.87 -7.32 -25.17
C PRO A 82 -5.24 -7.83 -23.87
N PHE A 83 -5.12 -9.14 -23.70
CA PHE A 83 -4.50 -9.78 -22.54
C PHE A 83 -3.04 -9.33 -22.35
N ASP A 84 -2.22 -9.33 -23.41
CA ASP A 84 -0.81 -8.93 -23.30
C ASP A 84 -0.68 -7.45 -22.97
N ARG A 85 -1.57 -6.62 -23.50
CA ARG A 85 -1.60 -5.19 -23.22
C ARG A 85 -1.96 -4.92 -21.76
N ASP A 86 -2.98 -5.60 -21.23
CA ASP A 86 -3.35 -5.53 -19.82
C ASP A 86 -2.17 -5.93 -18.91
N ARG A 87 -1.52 -7.06 -19.22
CA ARG A 87 -0.34 -7.52 -18.48
C ARG A 87 0.76 -6.47 -18.47
N ARG A 88 1.06 -5.88 -19.62
CA ARG A 88 2.09 -4.84 -19.73
C ARG A 88 1.70 -3.59 -18.96
N ALA A 89 0.43 -3.24 -18.90
CA ALA A 89 -0.05 -2.13 -18.07
C ALA A 89 0.17 -2.39 -16.58
N ILE A 90 -0.08 -3.62 -16.11
CA ILE A 90 0.18 -4.02 -14.73
C ILE A 90 1.69 -3.96 -14.44
N LEU A 91 2.52 -4.53 -15.30
CA LEU A 91 3.98 -4.54 -15.14
C LEU A 91 4.59 -3.14 -15.24
N ALA A 92 3.96 -2.21 -15.96
CA ALA A 92 4.38 -0.82 -16.05
C ALA A 92 4.26 -0.05 -14.72
N MET A 93 3.56 -0.61 -13.72
CA MET A 93 3.51 -0.05 -12.37
C MET A 93 4.76 -0.39 -11.55
N ALA A 94 5.64 -1.29 -12.02
CA ALA A 94 6.90 -1.59 -11.33
C ALA A 94 7.95 -0.50 -11.57
N GLY A 95 8.88 -0.35 -10.62
CA GLY A 95 10.02 0.57 -10.74
C GLY A 95 10.19 1.56 -9.59
N PRO A 96 11.05 2.56 -9.76
CA PRO A 96 11.37 3.57 -8.76
C PRO A 96 10.41 4.76 -8.84
N TYR A 97 9.89 5.19 -7.68
CA TYR A 97 8.92 6.27 -7.63
C TYR A 97 9.13 7.23 -6.46
N ARG A 98 8.78 8.49 -6.67
CA ARG A 98 8.20 9.34 -5.64
C ARG A 98 6.71 9.06 -5.62
N VAL A 99 6.17 8.68 -4.47
CA VAL A 99 4.73 8.50 -4.30
C VAL A 99 4.17 9.57 -3.38
N SER A 100 3.06 10.20 -3.76
CA SER A 100 2.25 11.05 -2.86
C SER A 100 0.89 10.41 -2.63
N PHE A 101 0.38 10.58 -1.42
CA PHE A 101 -0.93 10.11 -0.97
C PHE A 101 -1.73 11.31 -0.50
N ASP A 102 -2.82 11.59 -1.20
CA ASP A 102 -3.71 12.71 -0.93
C ASP A 102 -5.14 12.18 -0.73
N PHE A 103 -5.75 12.43 0.42
CA PHE A 103 -7.13 12.03 0.72
C PHE A 103 -7.92 13.20 1.28
N LEU A 104 -9.10 13.41 0.73
CA LEU A 104 -9.97 14.53 1.06
C LEU A 104 -11.43 14.11 1.14
N GLU A 105 -12.16 14.50 2.20
CA GLU A 105 -13.61 14.44 2.23
C GLU A 105 -14.18 15.56 1.33
N VAL A 106 -14.73 15.17 0.19
CA VAL A 106 -15.26 16.11 -0.83
C VAL A 106 -16.74 16.41 -0.64
N LEU A 107 -17.45 15.57 0.11
CA LEU A 107 -18.87 15.73 0.37
C LEU A 107 -19.22 15.12 1.74
N ARG A 108 -19.98 15.83 2.54
CA ARG A 108 -20.56 15.35 3.80
C ARG A 108 -22.05 15.22 3.66
N PHE A 109 -22.59 14.09 4.09
CA PHE A 109 -24.02 13.83 4.06
C PHE A 109 -24.70 14.18 5.38
N ASP A 110 -23.95 14.11 6.50
CA ASP A 110 -24.41 14.53 7.81
C ASP A 110 -23.99 15.99 8.08
N PRO A 111 -24.92 16.94 8.21
CA PRO A 111 -24.60 18.34 8.49
C PRO A 111 -23.90 18.55 9.83
N ALA A 112 -24.10 17.65 10.81
CA ALA A 112 -23.46 17.72 12.11
C ALA A 112 -21.99 17.22 12.09
N LEU A 113 -21.59 16.53 11.02
CA LEU A 113 -20.23 16.03 10.88
C LEU A 113 -19.23 17.20 10.73
N LYS A 114 -18.27 17.27 11.63
CA LYS A 114 -17.17 18.24 11.49
C LYS A 114 -16.29 17.89 10.27
N PRO A 115 -15.79 18.90 9.54
CA PRO A 115 -14.81 18.67 8.48
C PRO A 115 -13.60 17.91 9.01
N ASP A 116 -13.20 16.84 8.32
CA ASP A 116 -11.92 16.21 8.59
C ASP A 116 -10.80 16.93 7.83
N ALA A 117 -9.63 17.05 8.46
CA ALA A 117 -8.47 17.61 7.80
C ALA A 117 -8.01 16.69 6.65
N PRO A 118 -7.64 17.23 5.49
CA PRO A 118 -7.06 16.43 4.42
C PRO A 118 -5.86 15.62 4.92
N TYR A 119 -5.71 14.40 4.43
CA TYR A 119 -4.49 13.63 4.67
C TYR A 119 -3.53 13.79 3.50
N GLN A 120 -2.29 14.17 3.78
CA GLN A 120 -1.23 14.27 2.78
C GLN A 120 0.05 13.65 3.30
N SER A 121 0.67 12.80 2.49
CA SER A 121 2.00 12.26 2.77
C SER A 121 2.71 11.92 1.47
N TRP A 122 4.04 11.80 1.51
CA TRP A 122 4.81 11.32 0.37
C TRP A 122 6.02 10.50 0.83
N GLY A 123 6.58 9.73 -0.09
CA GLY A 123 7.78 8.94 0.16
C GLY A 123 8.46 8.54 -1.15
N THR A 124 9.62 7.91 -1.00
CA THR A 124 10.31 7.24 -2.10
C THR A 124 10.08 5.74 -1.98
N GLU A 125 9.61 5.12 -3.04
CA GLU A 125 9.16 3.74 -3.06
C GLU A 125 9.65 3.02 -4.30
N TYR A 126 10.13 1.79 -4.14
CA TYR A 126 10.37 0.90 -5.25
C TYR A 126 9.29 -0.17 -5.31
N VAL A 127 8.70 -0.36 -6.49
CA VAL A 127 7.69 -1.39 -6.73
C VAL A 127 8.37 -2.57 -7.42
N PHE A 128 8.53 -3.67 -6.70
CA PHE A 128 9.14 -4.90 -7.20
C PHE A 128 8.09 -5.82 -7.82
N VAL A 129 8.45 -6.49 -8.91
CA VAL A 129 7.67 -7.63 -9.42
C VAL A 129 8.04 -8.84 -8.56
N ALA A 130 7.16 -9.20 -7.62
CA ALA A 130 7.36 -10.33 -6.73
C ALA A 130 7.02 -11.68 -7.39
N GLU A 131 5.98 -11.70 -8.23
CA GLU A 131 5.62 -12.86 -9.06
C GLU A 131 5.14 -12.38 -10.42
N ASP A 132 5.56 -13.07 -11.46
CA ASP A 132 5.08 -12.88 -12.83
C ASP A 132 4.78 -14.23 -13.47
N ARG A 133 3.51 -14.60 -13.50
CA ARG A 133 2.98 -15.78 -14.20
C ARG A 133 1.96 -15.33 -15.22
N LYS A 134 1.64 -16.18 -16.20
CA LYS A 134 0.76 -15.83 -17.31
C LYS A 134 -0.51 -15.07 -16.89
N GLU A 135 -1.25 -15.60 -15.92
CA GLU A 135 -2.55 -15.07 -15.47
C GLU A 135 -2.49 -14.46 -14.06
N PHE A 136 -1.27 -14.25 -13.54
CA PHE A 136 -1.07 -13.75 -12.18
C PHE A 136 0.19 -12.90 -12.11
N ILE A 137 0.05 -11.67 -11.58
CA ILE A 137 1.17 -10.77 -11.32
C ILE A 137 1.02 -10.26 -9.88
N ALA A 138 2.12 -10.24 -9.14
CA ALA A 138 2.19 -9.64 -7.83
C ALA A 138 3.25 -8.55 -7.79
N LEU A 139 2.87 -7.38 -7.28
CA LEU A 139 3.74 -6.23 -7.12
C LEU A 139 3.90 -5.92 -5.63
N GLN A 140 5.14 -5.91 -5.15
CA GLN A 140 5.49 -5.57 -3.76
C GLN A 140 6.05 -4.17 -3.70
N HIS A 141 5.48 -3.35 -2.88
CA HIS A 141 5.90 -1.98 -2.61
C HIS A 141 6.85 -1.93 -1.42
N ILE A 142 7.99 -1.28 -1.57
CA ILE A 142 8.97 -1.08 -0.50
C ILE A 142 9.38 0.38 -0.47
N LEU A 143 9.13 1.03 0.65
CA LEU A 143 9.61 2.37 0.93
C LEU A 143 11.10 2.31 1.25
N VAL A 144 11.88 3.18 0.61
CA VAL A 144 13.29 3.43 0.94
C VAL A 144 13.44 4.94 1.09
N MET A 145 13.42 5.40 2.33
CA MET A 145 13.36 6.82 2.62
C MET A 145 14.64 7.32 3.25
N ARG A 146 15.16 8.44 2.76
CA ARG A 146 16.23 9.20 3.39
C ARG A 146 15.70 10.55 3.81
N MET A 147 15.93 10.91 5.07
CA MET A 147 15.43 12.15 5.65
C MET A 147 16.50 13.21 5.63
N GLN A 148 16.11 14.43 5.31
CA GLN A 148 16.97 15.58 5.48
C GLN A 148 17.03 15.96 6.96
N LEU A 149 18.22 15.91 7.54
CA LEU A 149 18.51 16.25 8.93
C LEU A 149 19.00 17.69 9.04
N GLU A 150 19.09 18.18 10.28
CA GLU A 150 19.68 19.48 10.58
C GLU A 150 21.13 19.59 10.07
N GLY A 151 21.52 20.78 9.64
CA GLY A 151 22.85 21.03 9.07
C GLY A 151 23.06 20.42 7.68
N GLY A 152 22.00 20.07 6.94
CA GLY A 152 22.09 19.53 5.58
C GLY A 152 22.53 18.07 5.49
N LYS A 153 22.60 17.37 6.62
CA LYS A 153 22.93 15.94 6.67
C LYS A 153 21.74 15.11 6.17
N VAL A 154 22.05 13.93 5.65
CA VAL A 154 21.05 12.94 5.23
C VAL A 154 21.10 11.74 6.17
N SER A 155 19.93 11.23 6.56
CA SER A 155 19.85 10.02 7.39
C SER A 155 20.32 8.78 6.64
N GLU A 156 20.65 7.73 7.37
CA GLU A 156 20.66 6.38 6.84
C GLU A 156 19.29 6.05 6.23
N PRO A 157 19.24 5.16 5.23
CA PRO A 157 17.97 4.76 4.61
C PRO A 157 17.06 4.05 5.61
N VAL A 158 15.79 4.42 5.59
CA VAL A 158 14.72 3.73 6.32
C VAL A 158 13.98 2.86 5.32
N VAL A 159 14.14 1.55 5.43
CA VAL A 159 13.49 0.58 4.56
C VAL A 159 12.26 0.04 5.26
N VAL A 160 11.10 0.15 4.59
CA VAL A 160 9.82 -0.34 5.14
C VAL A 160 9.06 -1.10 4.07
N ARG A 161 8.78 -2.37 4.34
CA ARG A 161 7.83 -3.11 3.53
C ARG A 161 6.46 -2.45 3.63
N HIS A 162 5.91 -2.09 2.48
CA HIS A 162 4.64 -1.41 2.39
C HIS A 162 3.56 -2.37 1.89
N TRP A 163 2.53 -1.88 1.25
CA TRP A 163 1.44 -2.71 0.75
C TRP A 163 1.86 -3.57 -0.43
N ARG A 164 1.02 -4.54 -0.77
CA ARG A 164 1.20 -5.41 -1.92
C ARG A 164 -0.09 -5.46 -2.73
N GLN A 165 0.04 -5.62 -4.05
CA GLN A 165 -1.07 -5.84 -4.95
C GLN A 165 -0.87 -7.14 -5.75
N GLU A 166 -1.92 -7.93 -5.84
CA GLU A 166 -1.99 -9.12 -6.67
C GLU A 166 -3.04 -8.91 -7.76
N TRP A 167 -2.65 -9.22 -8.98
CA TRP A 167 -3.47 -9.14 -10.16
C TRP A 167 -3.73 -10.52 -10.73
N ARG A 168 -5.00 -10.85 -10.98
CA ARG A 168 -5.38 -12.17 -11.53
C ARG A 168 -6.35 -11.99 -12.69
N PHE A 169 -6.01 -12.63 -13.82
CA PHE A 169 -6.86 -12.66 -15.00
C PHE A 169 -8.03 -13.62 -14.80
N GLU A 170 -9.23 -13.20 -15.18
CA GLU A 170 -10.48 -13.97 -15.11
C GLU A 170 -10.67 -14.77 -13.80
N PRO A 171 -10.60 -14.15 -12.62
CA PRO A 171 -10.64 -14.86 -11.35
C PRO A 171 -11.99 -15.55 -11.12
N HIS A 172 -11.98 -16.81 -10.69
CA HIS A 172 -13.21 -17.51 -10.35
C HIS A 172 -13.79 -17.10 -9.00
N THR A 173 -12.95 -16.62 -8.11
CA THR A 173 -13.35 -16.15 -6.78
C THR A 173 -12.56 -14.92 -6.37
N LEU A 174 -13.17 -14.09 -5.51
CA LEU A 174 -12.55 -12.96 -4.83
C LEU A 174 -12.70 -13.13 -3.32
N LEU A 175 -11.69 -12.71 -2.59
CA LEU A 175 -11.77 -12.57 -1.14
C LEU A 175 -12.27 -11.16 -0.81
N VAL A 176 -13.54 -11.03 -0.43
CA VAL A 176 -14.19 -9.74 -0.20
C VAL A 176 -14.36 -9.48 1.29
N TYR A 177 -14.15 -8.22 1.69
CA TYR A 177 -14.42 -7.75 3.05
C TYR A 177 -15.92 -7.56 3.26
N GLN A 178 -16.43 -7.95 4.44
CA GLN A 178 -17.86 -7.84 4.79
C GLN A 178 -18.14 -7.04 6.07
N GLY A 179 -17.19 -6.23 6.50
CA GLY A 179 -17.28 -5.56 7.79
C GLY A 179 -16.81 -6.43 8.96
N ALA A 180 -16.73 -5.86 10.17
CA ALA A 180 -16.38 -6.54 11.42
C ALA A 180 -15.12 -7.45 11.28
N ASN A 181 -14.09 -6.97 10.59
CA ASN A 181 -12.84 -7.72 10.33
C ASN A 181 -13.05 -9.10 9.71
N THR A 182 -14.09 -9.27 8.90
CA THR A 182 -14.46 -10.55 8.28
C THR A 182 -14.29 -10.49 6.77
N TRP A 183 -13.66 -11.52 6.22
CA TRP A 183 -13.51 -11.76 4.79
C TRP A 183 -14.21 -13.02 4.37
N VAL A 184 -14.77 -13.00 3.17
CA VAL A 184 -15.52 -14.12 2.60
C VAL A 184 -15.09 -14.33 1.16
N ARG A 185 -14.94 -15.58 0.76
CA ARG A 185 -14.74 -15.96 -0.63
C ARG A 185 -16.05 -15.86 -1.39
N ARG A 186 -16.13 -14.93 -2.35
CA ARG A 186 -17.26 -14.73 -3.26
C ARG A 186 -16.95 -15.32 -4.63
N ALA A 187 -17.85 -16.09 -5.21
CA ALA A 187 -17.76 -16.48 -6.60
C ALA A 187 -17.91 -15.27 -7.53
N VAL A 188 -17.16 -15.26 -8.63
CA VAL A 188 -17.23 -14.22 -9.66
C VAL A 188 -18.02 -14.77 -10.84
N ALA A 189 -19.09 -14.08 -11.24
CA ALA A 189 -19.92 -14.48 -12.37
C ALA A 189 -19.11 -14.49 -13.69
N ALA A 190 -19.49 -15.35 -14.63
CA ALA A 190 -18.75 -15.49 -15.89
C ALA A 190 -18.70 -14.19 -16.69
N GLU A 191 -19.75 -13.40 -16.66
CA GLU A 191 -19.85 -12.10 -17.33
C GLU A 191 -18.94 -11.05 -16.66
N GLU A 192 -18.83 -11.07 -15.33
CA GLU A 192 -17.97 -10.16 -14.56
C GLU A 192 -16.49 -10.44 -14.85
N ARG A 193 -16.10 -11.71 -14.90
CA ARG A 193 -14.68 -12.11 -15.05
C ARG A 193 -14.13 -12.10 -16.46
N ARG A 194 -14.99 -12.33 -17.49
CA ARG A 194 -14.54 -12.51 -18.90
C ARG A 194 -13.73 -11.30 -19.39
N GLY A 195 -12.46 -11.50 -19.77
CA GLY A 195 -11.53 -10.46 -20.20
C GLY A 195 -11.19 -9.44 -19.11
N GLY A 196 -11.48 -9.75 -17.83
CA GLY A 196 -11.24 -8.86 -16.72
C GLY A 196 -10.04 -9.29 -15.87
N TRP A 197 -9.54 -8.35 -15.11
CA TRP A 197 -8.52 -8.58 -14.08
C TRP A 197 -9.07 -8.21 -12.70
N SER A 198 -8.80 -9.02 -11.70
CA SER A 198 -8.99 -8.57 -10.32
C SER A 198 -7.71 -7.97 -9.77
N GLN A 199 -7.88 -7.01 -8.86
CA GLN A 199 -6.85 -6.55 -7.95
C GLN A 199 -7.20 -7.00 -6.53
N SER A 200 -6.29 -7.70 -5.86
CA SER A 200 -6.31 -7.88 -4.42
C SER A 200 -5.27 -6.96 -3.80
N VAL A 201 -5.69 -6.17 -2.83
CA VAL A 201 -4.81 -5.30 -2.04
C VAL A 201 -4.56 -5.97 -0.70
N LEU A 202 -3.29 -6.12 -0.36
CA LEU A 202 -2.83 -6.73 0.87
C LEU A 202 -2.11 -5.69 1.73
N GLN A 203 -2.17 -5.87 3.03
CA GLN A 203 -1.50 -5.02 3.99
C GLN A 203 0.00 -5.29 4.04
N VAL A 204 0.70 -4.57 4.89
CA VAL A 204 2.17 -4.66 5.04
C VAL A 204 2.67 -6.06 5.45
N ASP A 205 1.80 -6.89 5.99
CA ASP A 205 2.04 -8.26 6.47
C ASP A 205 1.37 -9.33 5.61
N ASP A 206 1.00 -8.97 4.39
CA ASP A 206 0.22 -9.80 3.45
C ASP A 206 -1.16 -10.23 3.95
N SER A 207 -1.65 -9.70 5.09
CA SER A 207 -3.05 -9.90 5.45
C SER A 207 -3.97 -9.24 4.43
N PRO A 208 -5.13 -9.84 4.12
CA PRO A 208 -6.02 -9.30 3.12
C PRO A 208 -6.59 -7.95 3.57
N ARG A 209 -6.74 -7.04 2.63
CA ARG A 209 -7.43 -5.78 2.86
C ARG A 209 -8.74 -5.77 2.07
N TYR A 210 -8.70 -5.78 0.77
CA TYR A 210 -9.87 -5.88 -0.10
C TYR A 210 -9.49 -6.42 -1.48
N ALA A 211 -10.48 -6.85 -2.23
CA ALA A 211 -10.33 -7.23 -3.63
C ALA A 211 -11.51 -6.72 -4.46
N ALA A 212 -11.24 -6.41 -5.72
CA ALA A 212 -12.25 -6.04 -6.70
C ALA A 212 -11.90 -6.60 -8.08
N SER A 213 -12.91 -6.93 -8.88
CA SER A 213 -12.76 -7.17 -10.32
C SER A 213 -12.90 -5.86 -11.07
N GLY A 214 -12.26 -5.79 -12.23
CA GLY A 214 -12.33 -4.64 -13.12
C GLY A 214 -11.82 -4.96 -14.52
N ARG A 215 -11.78 -3.94 -15.35
CA ARG A 215 -11.33 -4.05 -16.74
C ARG A 215 -10.33 -2.98 -17.08
N TRP A 216 -9.39 -3.34 -17.95
CA TRP A 216 -8.49 -2.39 -18.57
C TRP A 216 -9.15 -1.77 -19.80
N GLU A 217 -8.95 -0.48 -19.96
CA GLU A 217 -9.27 0.30 -21.13
C GLU A 217 -7.99 0.98 -21.61
N HIS A 218 -7.73 0.92 -22.91
CA HIS A 218 -6.50 1.44 -23.50
C HIS A 218 -6.83 2.50 -24.55
N SER A 219 -6.14 3.63 -24.45
CA SER A 219 -6.19 4.70 -25.45
C SER A 219 -4.77 5.09 -25.87
N ASP A 220 -4.64 6.04 -26.79
CA ASP A 220 -3.32 6.52 -27.21
C ASP A 220 -2.56 7.29 -26.14
N SER A 221 -3.25 7.83 -25.15
CA SER A 221 -2.67 8.67 -24.10
C SER A 221 -2.53 8.00 -22.75
N ASN A 222 -3.26 6.91 -22.49
CA ASN A 222 -3.24 6.21 -21.21
C ASN A 222 -3.75 4.77 -21.32
N SER A 223 -3.49 3.99 -20.28
CA SER A 223 -4.14 2.71 -20.02
C SER A 223 -4.74 2.76 -18.63
N THR A 224 -6.03 2.49 -18.51
CA THR A 224 -6.76 2.66 -17.26
C THR A 224 -7.50 1.38 -16.89
N TRP A 225 -7.31 0.92 -15.66
CA TRP A 225 -8.13 -0.13 -15.06
C TRP A 225 -9.14 0.49 -14.10
N ILE A 226 -10.39 0.04 -14.20
CA ILE A 226 -11.50 0.53 -13.37
C ILE A 226 -12.12 -0.66 -12.66
N SER A 227 -12.22 -0.59 -11.32
CA SER A 227 -12.83 -1.63 -10.52
C SER A 227 -14.35 -1.49 -10.42
N GLY A 228 -15.02 -2.60 -10.18
CA GLY A 228 -16.32 -2.59 -9.51
C GLY A 228 -16.22 -2.07 -8.07
N GLU A 229 -17.39 -1.84 -7.46
CA GLU A 229 -17.49 -1.43 -6.06
C GLU A 229 -17.03 -2.54 -5.14
N THR A 230 -16.32 -2.17 -4.07
CA THR A 230 -15.88 -3.10 -3.03
C THR A 230 -15.91 -2.46 -1.65
N TRP A 231 -16.15 -3.28 -0.63
CA TRP A 231 -16.03 -2.90 0.77
C TRP A 231 -14.57 -3.02 1.22
N ARG A 232 -14.13 -2.09 2.08
CA ARG A 232 -12.76 -2.00 2.58
C ARG A 232 -12.76 -1.69 4.06
N PRO A 233 -11.90 -2.35 4.87
CA PRO A 233 -11.69 -1.95 6.26
C PRO A 233 -11.15 -0.52 6.32
N LEU A 234 -11.34 0.15 7.47
CA LEU A 234 -10.77 1.46 7.69
C LEU A 234 -9.25 1.43 7.45
N PRO A 235 -8.72 2.38 6.67
CA PRO A 235 -7.28 2.48 6.48
C PRO A 235 -6.57 2.92 7.76
N ARG A 236 -5.27 2.62 7.86
CA ARG A 236 -4.45 2.98 9.03
C ARG A 236 -4.52 4.47 9.39
N ARG A 237 -4.62 5.34 8.38
CA ARG A 237 -4.75 6.79 8.60
C ARG A 237 -6.06 7.19 9.30
N GLU A 238 -7.05 6.32 9.36
CA GLU A 238 -8.39 6.57 9.91
C GLU A 238 -8.64 5.85 11.23
N PHE A 239 -8.41 4.54 11.30
CA PHE A 239 -8.83 3.74 12.48
C PHE A 239 -8.18 4.19 13.80
N SER A 240 -7.04 4.90 13.73
CA SER A 240 -6.33 5.42 14.91
C SER A 240 -6.88 6.76 15.39
N VAL A 241 -7.65 7.48 14.56
CA VAL A 241 -8.09 8.87 14.83
C VAL A 241 -9.59 9.05 14.83
N ARG A 242 -10.35 8.11 14.26
CA ARG A 242 -11.81 8.17 14.22
C ARG A 242 -12.45 6.79 14.35
N ASN A 243 -13.69 6.78 14.84
CA ASN A 243 -14.49 5.58 15.11
C ASN A 243 -15.97 5.80 14.77
N ASP A 244 -16.29 6.77 13.92
CA ASP A 244 -17.65 7.19 13.59
C ASP A 244 -18.22 6.49 12.36
N TYR A 245 -17.40 5.66 11.66
CA TYR A 245 -17.84 4.80 10.58
C TYR A 245 -17.09 3.46 10.61
N ASP A 246 -17.59 2.45 9.89
CA ASP A 246 -17.15 1.07 10.01
C ASP A 246 -16.45 0.55 8.76
N VAL A 247 -16.81 1.09 7.58
CA VAL A 247 -16.33 0.57 6.29
C VAL A 247 -16.26 1.68 5.24
N LEU A 248 -15.27 1.58 4.36
CA LEU A 248 -15.26 2.33 3.12
C LEU A 248 -15.90 1.48 2.02
N VAL A 249 -16.82 2.07 1.25
CA VAL A 249 -17.41 1.44 0.08
C VAL A 249 -17.05 2.26 -1.15
N GLY A 250 -16.37 1.67 -2.12
CA GLY A 250 -15.93 2.47 -3.25
C GLY A 250 -15.24 1.71 -4.37
N THR A 251 -14.75 2.48 -5.32
CA THR A 251 -14.08 2.00 -6.53
C THR A 251 -12.64 2.49 -6.61
N ASN A 252 -11.80 1.74 -7.33
CA ASN A 252 -10.44 2.13 -7.68
C ASN A 252 -10.33 2.38 -9.18
N ARG A 253 -9.47 3.33 -9.53
CA ARG A 253 -8.98 3.51 -10.89
C ARG A 253 -7.45 3.54 -10.86
N HIS A 254 -6.81 2.74 -11.71
CA HIS A 254 -5.37 2.78 -11.94
C HIS A 254 -5.12 3.29 -13.35
N THR A 255 -4.43 4.39 -13.49
CA THR A 255 -4.11 5.00 -14.79
C THR A 255 -2.61 5.02 -15.00
N ILE A 256 -2.15 4.30 -16.03
CA ILE A 256 -0.75 4.30 -16.46
C ILE A 256 -0.52 5.48 -17.41
N THR A 257 0.55 6.22 -17.15
CA THR A 257 0.95 7.40 -17.89
C THR A 257 2.42 7.31 -18.33
N PRO A 258 2.91 8.15 -19.24
CA PRO A 258 4.34 8.14 -19.63
C PRO A 258 5.31 8.26 -18.45
N GLY A 259 4.99 9.08 -17.45
CA GLY A 259 5.85 9.36 -16.30
C GLY A 259 5.61 8.49 -15.06
N GLY A 260 4.71 7.50 -15.13
CA GLY A 260 4.37 6.65 -13.98
C GLY A 260 2.91 6.20 -13.98
N TRP A 261 2.25 6.25 -12.82
CA TRP A 261 0.85 5.87 -12.71
C TRP A 261 0.15 6.55 -11.54
N VAL A 262 -1.17 6.56 -11.59
CA VAL A 262 -2.02 7.16 -10.56
C VAL A 262 -3.05 6.13 -10.13
N GLN A 263 -3.26 5.99 -8.83
CA GLN A 263 -4.42 5.33 -8.25
C GLN A 263 -5.38 6.39 -7.72
N GLU A 264 -6.61 6.31 -8.18
CA GLU A 264 -7.72 7.11 -7.66
C GLU A 264 -8.67 6.22 -6.88
N GLU A 265 -9.15 6.71 -5.74
CA GLU A 265 -10.15 6.05 -4.91
C GLU A 265 -11.36 6.97 -4.74
N ASN A 266 -12.56 6.45 -5.00
CA ASN A 266 -13.82 7.15 -4.72
C ASN A 266 -14.59 6.35 -3.69
N ASN A 267 -14.58 6.80 -2.43
CA ASN A 267 -15.03 6.06 -1.27
C ASN A 267 -16.21 6.75 -0.58
N LEU A 268 -17.21 5.97 -0.16
CA LEU A 268 -18.20 6.36 0.82
C LEU A 268 -17.77 5.87 2.20
N LYS A 269 -17.81 6.72 3.21
CA LYS A 269 -17.67 6.36 4.64
C LYS A 269 -19.01 5.90 5.16
N VAL A 270 -19.12 4.61 5.50
CA VAL A 270 -20.40 3.94 5.76
C VAL A 270 -20.45 3.41 7.19
N VAL A 271 -21.58 3.62 7.85
CA VAL A 271 -21.88 3.09 9.17
C VAL A 271 -22.71 1.83 9.04
N LEU A 272 -22.30 0.80 9.78
CA LEU A 272 -23.02 -0.47 9.87
C LEU A 272 -23.90 -0.51 11.11
N ASP A 273 -24.91 -1.37 11.09
CA ASP A 273 -25.71 -1.73 12.27
C ASP A 273 -25.00 -2.85 13.05
N GLY A 274 -25.54 -3.20 14.23
CA GLY A 274 -24.97 -4.26 15.07
C GLY A 274 -24.97 -5.65 14.44
N SER A 275 -25.62 -5.84 13.29
CA SER A 275 -25.60 -7.08 12.50
C SER A 275 -24.58 -7.06 11.37
N GLY A 276 -23.82 -5.96 11.20
CA GLY A 276 -22.84 -5.78 10.14
C GLY A 276 -23.44 -5.38 8.78
N ARG A 277 -24.72 -4.99 8.74
CA ARG A 277 -25.37 -4.47 7.54
C ARG A 277 -25.34 -2.94 7.56
N THR A 278 -25.42 -2.34 6.38
CA THR A 278 -25.56 -0.89 6.26
C THR A 278 -26.72 -0.38 7.11
N ARG A 279 -26.46 0.58 8.00
CA ARG A 279 -27.45 1.16 8.91
C ARG A 279 -28.61 1.77 8.11
N ALA A 280 -29.86 1.54 8.57
CA ALA A 280 -31.05 1.98 7.86
C ALA A 280 -31.20 3.51 7.79
N THR A 281 -30.76 4.23 8.83
CA THR A 281 -30.86 5.70 8.92
C THR A 281 -29.47 6.33 8.89
N MET A 282 -29.27 7.32 8.04
CA MET A 282 -27.98 8.03 7.90
C MET A 282 -26.77 7.09 7.74
N PRO A 283 -26.78 6.17 6.77
CA PRO A 283 -25.70 5.20 6.63
C PRO A 283 -24.41 5.83 6.11
N TYR A 284 -24.50 6.90 5.34
CA TYR A 284 -23.37 7.54 4.71
C TYR A 284 -22.98 8.81 5.47
N LEU A 285 -21.73 8.92 5.92
CA LEU A 285 -21.23 10.11 6.58
C LEU A 285 -20.63 11.10 5.61
N ALA A 286 -19.74 10.61 4.75
CA ALA A 286 -19.00 11.43 3.81
C ALA A 286 -18.61 10.65 2.56
N ARG A 287 -18.28 11.39 1.50
CA ARG A 287 -17.54 10.88 0.36
C ARG A 287 -16.09 11.38 0.45
N GLU A 288 -15.16 10.44 0.38
CA GLU A 288 -13.73 10.69 0.33
C GLU A 288 -13.20 10.43 -1.08
N TYR A 289 -12.38 11.33 -1.56
CA TYR A 289 -11.58 11.12 -2.77
C TYR A 289 -10.11 10.95 -2.39
N GLY A 290 -9.49 9.87 -2.87
CA GLY A 290 -8.10 9.55 -2.65
C GLY A 290 -7.32 9.53 -3.95
N VAL A 291 -6.10 10.07 -3.94
CA VAL A 291 -5.16 10.01 -5.05
C VAL A 291 -3.80 9.57 -4.52
N ALA A 292 -3.31 8.45 -5.03
CA ALA A 292 -1.92 8.07 -4.87
C ALA A 292 -1.21 8.22 -6.23
N ARG A 293 -0.23 9.13 -6.28
CA ARG A 293 0.49 9.45 -7.51
C ARG A 293 1.90 8.91 -7.43
N TYR A 294 2.23 8.05 -8.37
CA TYR A 294 3.53 7.41 -8.55
C TYR A 294 4.25 8.07 -9.72
N GLU A 295 5.17 8.97 -9.41
CA GLU A 295 5.99 9.69 -10.40
C GLU A 295 7.37 9.03 -10.46
N ARG A 296 7.79 8.58 -11.65
CA ARG A 296 9.10 7.94 -11.82
C ARG A 296 10.22 8.89 -11.46
N ILE A 297 11.20 8.38 -10.72
CA ILE A 297 12.39 9.13 -10.33
C ILE A 297 13.63 8.42 -10.85
N LYS A 298 14.70 9.21 -11.00
CA LYS A 298 16.06 8.75 -11.34
C LYS A 298 17.05 9.24 -10.29
N ASP A 299 18.26 8.70 -10.36
CA ASP A 299 19.38 9.11 -9.52
C ASP A 299 19.12 8.96 -8.02
N TYR A 300 18.25 8.03 -7.64
CA TYR A 300 17.94 7.67 -6.25
C TYR A 300 18.34 6.23 -5.96
N ASP A 301 19.11 6.03 -4.89
CA ASP A 301 19.60 4.71 -4.51
C ASP A 301 18.55 3.91 -3.73
N PHE A 302 18.08 2.82 -4.35
CA PHE A 302 17.14 1.85 -3.78
C PHE A 302 17.82 0.51 -3.39
N SER A 303 19.16 0.44 -3.37
CA SER A 303 19.90 -0.80 -3.11
C SER A 303 19.55 -1.46 -1.77
N ASP A 304 19.33 -0.67 -0.72
CA ASP A 304 18.90 -1.19 0.59
C ASP A 304 17.52 -1.84 0.53
N GLY A 305 16.61 -1.28 -0.26
CA GLY A 305 15.29 -1.87 -0.51
C GLY A 305 15.37 -3.16 -1.30
N ALA A 306 16.24 -3.23 -2.31
CA ALA A 306 16.47 -4.42 -3.10
C ALA A 306 17.07 -5.55 -2.23
N LEU A 307 18.06 -5.22 -1.41
CA LEU A 307 18.66 -6.16 -0.47
C LEU A 307 17.66 -6.68 0.58
N TYR A 308 16.84 -5.80 1.11
CA TYR A 308 15.75 -6.18 2.02
C TYR A 308 14.78 -7.14 1.32
N PHE A 309 14.35 -6.81 0.10
CA PHE A 309 13.45 -7.66 -0.67
C PHE A 309 14.06 -9.04 -0.91
N GLU A 310 15.29 -9.11 -1.40
CA GLU A 310 15.99 -10.36 -1.67
C GLU A 310 16.10 -11.25 -0.43
N ARG A 311 16.54 -10.70 0.69
CA ARG A 311 16.77 -11.45 1.92
C ARG A 311 15.50 -11.92 2.63
N THR A 312 14.41 -11.16 2.49
CA THR A 312 13.16 -11.44 3.22
C THR A 312 12.12 -12.15 2.37
N GLU A 313 12.24 -12.16 1.04
CA GLU A 313 11.26 -12.76 0.13
C GLU A 313 10.97 -14.24 0.40
N PRO A 314 11.96 -15.11 0.75
CA PRO A 314 11.66 -16.49 1.13
C PRO A 314 10.71 -16.62 2.32
N PHE A 315 10.87 -15.78 3.34
CA PHE A 315 9.97 -15.72 4.50
C PHE A 315 8.58 -15.20 4.11
N TRP A 316 8.51 -14.11 3.37
CA TRP A 316 7.23 -13.55 2.94
C TRP A 316 6.48 -14.48 1.99
N ALA A 317 7.18 -15.31 1.22
CA ALA A 317 6.56 -16.36 0.42
C ALA A 317 5.84 -17.40 1.29
N GLU A 318 6.41 -17.78 2.43
CA GLU A 318 5.75 -18.67 3.40
C GLU A 318 4.57 -17.97 4.10
N VAL A 319 4.68 -16.70 4.44
CA VAL A 319 3.56 -15.91 4.99
C VAL A 319 2.39 -15.89 4.00
N ARG A 320 2.65 -15.60 2.72
CA ARG A 320 1.62 -15.63 1.66
C ARG A 320 1.02 -17.03 1.47
N GLY A 321 1.86 -18.06 1.59
CA GLY A 321 1.42 -19.46 1.55
C GLY A 321 0.40 -19.74 2.64
N ALA A 322 0.69 -19.33 3.87
CA ALA A 322 -0.19 -19.52 5.02
C ALA A 322 -1.51 -18.75 4.90
N TRP A 323 -1.48 -17.51 4.39
CA TRP A 323 -2.71 -16.75 4.09
C TRP A 323 -3.57 -17.46 3.03
N ARG A 324 -2.98 -17.90 1.92
CA ARG A 324 -3.71 -18.65 0.87
C ARG A 324 -4.31 -19.95 1.39
N GLU A 325 -3.62 -20.63 2.28
CA GLU A 325 -4.12 -21.86 2.92
C GLU A 325 -5.33 -21.56 3.81
N LEU A 326 -5.28 -20.48 4.60
CA LEU A 326 -6.38 -20.02 5.42
C LEU A 326 -7.61 -19.64 4.57
N GLU A 327 -7.40 -18.86 3.52
CA GLU A 327 -8.43 -18.52 2.55
C GLU A 327 -9.06 -19.76 1.88
N GLY A 328 -8.25 -20.81 1.71
CA GLY A 328 -8.66 -22.08 1.10
C GLY A 328 -9.59 -22.94 1.95
N ARG A 329 -9.45 -22.90 3.27
CA ARG A 329 -10.09 -23.87 4.19
C ARG A 329 -11.60 -23.64 4.36
N ASP A 330 -12.00 -22.44 4.76
CA ASP A 330 -13.37 -22.21 5.24
C ASP A 330 -14.18 -21.24 4.36
N GLY A 331 -13.57 -20.62 3.35
CA GLY A 331 -14.20 -19.60 2.51
C GLY A 331 -14.63 -18.34 3.28
N ARG A 332 -14.47 -18.33 4.61
CA ARG A 332 -14.77 -17.22 5.52
C ARG A 332 -13.84 -17.28 6.73
N PHE A 333 -13.27 -16.12 7.12
CA PHE A 333 -12.53 -15.97 8.38
C PHE A 333 -12.68 -14.55 8.92
N THR A 334 -12.48 -14.43 10.23
CA THR A 334 -12.53 -13.16 10.94
C THR A 334 -11.17 -12.93 11.62
N LEU A 335 -10.62 -11.75 11.44
CA LEU A 335 -9.41 -11.33 12.13
C LEU A 335 -9.76 -10.64 13.45
N ARG A 336 -8.88 -10.75 14.43
CA ARG A 336 -8.99 -10.01 15.68
C ARG A 336 -8.87 -8.52 15.41
N ALA A 337 -9.61 -7.72 16.15
CA ALA A 337 -9.33 -6.31 16.23
C ALA A 337 -7.99 -6.10 16.97
N PRO A 338 -7.18 -5.12 16.56
CA PRO A 338 -5.97 -4.77 17.30
C PRO A 338 -6.31 -4.39 18.75
N VAL A 339 -5.66 -5.03 19.72
CA VAL A 339 -5.81 -4.67 21.15
C VAL A 339 -4.92 -3.46 21.41
N ASP A 340 -5.45 -2.45 22.10
CA ASP A 340 -4.72 -1.22 22.50
C ASP A 340 -4.01 -0.50 21.34
N LYS A 341 -4.62 -0.50 20.16
CA LYS A 341 -4.00 0.02 18.92
C LYS A 341 -2.69 -0.71 18.54
N GLY A 342 -2.46 -1.88 19.11
CA GLY A 342 -1.35 -2.77 18.79
C GLY A 342 -1.34 -3.12 17.30
N GLN A 343 -0.16 -3.32 16.75
CA GLN A 343 0.01 -3.60 15.34
C GLN A 343 0.26 -5.10 15.16
N LEU A 344 -0.72 -5.81 14.60
CA LEU A 344 -0.66 -7.26 14.43
C LEU A 344 0.56 -7.71 13.60
N PHE A 345 1.07 -6.86 12.72
CA PHE A 345 2.17 -7.16 11.84
C PHE A 345 3.57 -7.17 12.51
N LEU A 346 3.71 -6.63 13.72
CA LEU A 346 5.03 -6.49 14.38
C LEU A 346 5.82 -7.80 14.47
N PRO A 347 5.24 -8.94 14.88
CA PRO A 347 5.99 -10.19 14.94
C PRO A 347 6.59 -10.61 13.59
N PHE A 348 5.85 -10.41 12.48
CA PHE A 348 6.36 -10.72 11.14
C PHE A 348 7.47 -9.76 10.73
N PHE A 349 7.35 -8.48 11.08
CA PHE A 349 8.38 -7.49 10.79
C PHE A 349 9.67 -7.75 11.58
N GLU A 350 9.55 -8.13 12.86
CA GLU A 350 10.71 -8.50 13.69
C GLU A 350 11.44 -9.73 13.14
N TYR A 351 10.71 -10.73 12.65
CA TYR A 351 11.31 -11.90 12.01
C TYR A 351 12.00 -11.50 10.69
N ALA A 352 11.32 -10.76 9.84
CA ALA A 352 11.88 -10.28 8.58
C ALA A 352 13.12 -9.39 8.79
N GLN A 353 13.12 -8.56 9.85
CA GLN A 353 14.29 -7.72 10.16
C GLN A 353 15.52 -8.56 10.51
N LYS A 354 15.37 -9.66 11.24
CA LYS A 354 16.50 -10.57 11.53
C LYS A 354 17.11 -11.12 10.25
N LEU A 355 16.26 -11.48 9.26
CA LEU A 355 16.73 -11.95 7.95
C LEU A 355 17.40 -10.83 7.16
N ALA A 356 16.85 -9.63 7.18
CA ALA A 356 17.45 -8.46 6.56
C ALA A 356 18.81 -8.14 7.16
N ASP A 357 18.99 -8.35 8.47
CA ASP A 357 20.26 -8.18 9.20
C ASP A 357 21.26 -9.33 8.95
N GLY A 358 20.87 -10.35 8.18
CA GLY A 358 21.77 -11.44 7.74
C GLY A 358 21.60 -12.76 8.49
N ALA A 359 20.52 -12.96 9.25
CA ALA A 359 20.19 -14.29 9.79
C ALA A 359 19.88 -15.25 8.62
N LEU A 360 20.22 -16.52 8.82
CA LEU A 360 19.89 -17.55 7.84
C LEU A 360 18.40 -17.87 7.88
N PHE A 361 17.80 -18.03 6.71
CA PHE A 361 16.42 -18.45 6.58
C PHE A 361 16.29 -19.96 6.79
N ASP A 362 15.52 -20.35 7.81
CA ASP A 362 15.06 -21.74 8.00
C ASP A 362 13.56 -21.82 7.70
N ARG A 363 13.20 -22.65 6.73
CA ARG A 363 11.82 -22.77 6.26
C ARG A 363 10.90 -23.42 7.29
N GLU A 364 11.36 -24.43 8.02
CA GLU A 364 10.53 -25.16 8.99
C GLU A 364 10.26 -24.28 10.22
N GLU A 365 11.30 -23.60 10.73
CA GLU A 365 11.16 -22.63 11.79
C GLU A 365 10.21 -21.50 11.39
N ALA A 366 10.40 -20.93 10.20
CA ALA A 366 9.55 -19.86 9.68
C ALA A 366 8.09 -20.28 9.58
N ARG A 367 7.78 -21.47 9.04
CA ARG A 367 6.42 -22.00 8.97
C ARG A 367 5.80 -22.21 10.33
N ALA A 368 6.53 -22.80 11.28
CA ALA A 368 6.04 -22.99 12.64
C ALA A 368 5.73 -21.64 13.32
N PHE A 369 6.63 -20.65 13.17
CA PHE A 369 6.44 -19.29 13.66
C PHE A 369 5.20 -18.64 13.04
N ILE A 370 5.06 -18.68 11.70
CA ILE A 370 3.95 -18.07 10.96
C ILE A 370 2.62 -18.67 11.41
N GLN A 371 2.50 -20.00 11.45
CA GLN A 371 1.27 -20.68 11.85
C GLN A 371 0.86 -20.33 13.29
N ARG A 372 1.81 -20.29 14.22
CA ARG A 372 1.57 -19.87 15.59
C ARG A 372 1.09 -18.42 15.65
N THR A 373 1.80 -17.51 14.98
CA THR A 373 1.46 -16.09 14.94
C THR A 373 0.07 -15.84 14.36
N LEU A 374 -0.29 -16.50 13.25
CA LEU A 374 -1.63 -16.38 12.66
C LEU A 374 -2.71 -16.88 13.62
N ARG A 375 -2.52 -18.07 14.22
CA ARG A 375 -3.51 -18.67 15.13
C ARG A 375 -3.69 -17.87 16.42
N GLU A 376 -2.60 -17.44 17.02
CA GLU A 376 -2.61 -16.79 18.35
C GLU A 376 -2.78 -15.28 18.28
N GLY A 377 -2.30 -14.63 17.20
CA GLY A 377 -2.31 -13.18 17.02
C GLY A 377 -3.45 -12.68 16.12
N TYR A 378 -3.70 -13.34 15.00
CA TYR A 378 -4.58 -12.79 13.96
C TYR A 378 -6.00 -13.33 13.97
N LEU A 379 -6.19 -14.64 14.18
CA LEU A 379 -7.52 -15.24 14.04
C LEU A 379 -8.37 -15.01 15.28
N ALA A 380 -9.61 -14.57 15.07
CA ALA A 380 -10.60 -14.55 16.14
C ALA A 380 -10.92 -16.01 16.57
N ALA A 381 -11.18 -16.23 17.85
CA ALA A 381 -11.72 -17.50 18.31
C ALA A 381 -13.05 -17.78 17.59
N LYS A 382 -13.24 -19.05 17.15
CA LYS A 382 -14.51 -19.49 16.54
C LYS A 382 -15.64 -19.45 17.56
#